data_118fd1b1c35760e58005c2b19d392001
#
_entry.id   118fd1b1c35760e58005c2b19d392001
#
_cell.length_a   1.000
_cell.length_b   1.000
_cell.length_c   1.000
_cell.angle_alpha   90.00
_cell.angle_beta   90.00
_cell.angle_gamma   90.00
#
_symmetry.space_group_name_H-M   'P 1'
#
loop_
_entity.id
_entity.type
_entity.pdbx_description
1 polymer ?
#
loop_
_entity_poly.entity_id
_entity_poly.type
_entity_poly.pdbx_seq_one_letter_code
_entity_poly.pdbx_strand_id
1 'polypeptide(L)'
;MDIHIIAGTCEIPVIEEFLLRLNNIASSHDITVQAIDAGKTAGEEHIIAAVKKAVRATARSCNISDDLGMEIMLYASGNRQIKRALAMGVRTGRNDVVIIAVGENIPDAAKSELASLVVAADVMKYRHEKRDTIVSFFGITESEIATVSEAKIPKLVLERVALMGLWK
;
A
#
# COMPACT_ATOMS: atom_id res chain seq x y z
N MET A 1 17.70 0.02 -5.11
CA MET A 1 16.58 -0.56 -4.35
C MET A 1 15.47 -0.96 -5.31
N ASP A 2 15.09 -2.21 -5.28
CA ASP A 2 14.07 -2.77 -6.15
C ASP A 2 12.70 -2.71 -5.50
N ILE A 3 11.66 -2.49 -6.30
CA ILE A 3 10.26 -2.53 -5.90
C ILE A 3 9.56 -3.52 -6.80
N HIS A 4 8.87 -4.51 -6.19
CA HIS A 4 8.06 -5.47 -6.92
C HIS A 4 6.64 -5.44 -6.38
N ILE A 5 5.66 -5.27 -7.26
CA ILE A 5 4.25 -5.13 -6.90
C ILE A 5 3.46 -6.25 -7.54
N ILE A 6 2.64 -6.91 -6.73
CA ILE A 6 1.73 -7.97 -7.15
C ILE A 6 0.31 -7.54 -6.76
N ALA A 7 -0.62 -7.67 -7.69
CA ALA A 7 -2.03 -7.37 -7.43
C ALA A 7 -2.88 -8.59 -7.79
N GLY A 8 -3.87 -8.86 -6.98
CA GLY A 8 -4.77 -9.99 -7.20
C GLY A 8 -5.81 -10.13 -6.10
N THR A 9 -6.50 -11.28 -6.14
CA THR A 9 -7.50 -11.65 -5.15
C THR A 9 -7.01 -12.81 -4.31
N CYS A 10 -7.41 -12.86 -3.05
CA CYS A 10 -7.14 -13.99 -2.19
C CYS A 10 -8.21 -14.15 -1.11
N GLU A 11 -8.36 -15.38 -0.63
CA GLU A 11 -9.15 -15.71 0.53
C GLU A 11 -8.21 -15.87 1.72
N ILE A 12 -8.48 -15.15 2.80
CA ILE A 12 -7.67 -15.20 4.03
C ILE A 12 -8.54 -15.78 5.14
N PRO A 13 -8.42 -17.09 5.44
CA PRO A 13 -9.20 -17.71 6.52
C PRO A 13 -8.79 -17.20 7.90
N VAL A 14 -7.48 -17.04 8.12
CA VAL A 14 -6.88 -16.59 9.38
C VAL A 14 -5.84 -15.53 9.07
N ILE A 15 -6.12 -14.28 9.44
CA ILE A 15 -5.25 -13.14 9.10
C ILE A 15 -3.84 -13.28 9.71
N GLU A 16 -3.73 -13.79 10.92
CA GLU A 16 -2.45 -13.97 11.61
C GLU A 16 -1.53 -14.94 10.85
N GLU A 17 -2.10 -16.02 10.30
CA GLU A 17 -1.34 -16.98 9.49
C GLU A 17 -0.87 -16.37 8.18
N PHE A 18 -1.71 -15.58 7.53
CA PHE A 18 -1.36 -14.88 6.30
C PHE A 18 -0.21 -13.88 6.53
N LEU A 19 -0.30 -13.07 7.58
CA LEU A 19 0.74 -12.12 7.94
C LEU A 19 2.04 -12.83 8.33
N LEU A 20 1.96 -13.97 9.01
CA LEU A 20 3.13 -14.78 9.34
C LEU A 20 3.81 -15.31 8.07
N ARG A 21 3.06 -15.76 7.08
CA ARG A 21 3.62 -16.20 5.79
C ARG A 21 4.34 -15.06 5.08
N LEU A 22 3.76 -13.85 5.05
CA LEU A 22 4.43 -12.68 4.47
C LEU A 22 5.74 -12.37 5.21
N ASN A 23 5.72 -12.39 6.53
CA ASN A 23 6.90 -12.13 7.36
C ASN A 23 7.98 -13.19 7.15
N ASN A 24 7.62 -14.46 6.99
CA ASN A 24 8.57 -15.54 6.72
C ASN A 24 9.24 -15.37 5.35
N ILE A 25 8.49 -14.99 4.33
CA ILE A 25 9.04 -14.70 3.00
C ILE A 25 10.00 -13.49 3.09
N ALA A 26 9.58 -12.44 3.76
CA ALA A 26 10.39 -11.24 3.95
C ALA A 26 11.74 -11.57 4.63
N SER A 27 11.69 -12.30 5.74
CA SER A 27 12.89 -12.69 6.50
C SER A 27 13.80 -13.64 5.72
N SER A 28 13.23 -14.60 4.98
CA SER A 28 14.00 -15.60 4.22
C SER A 28 14.79 -14.99 3.07
N HIS A 29 14.34 -13.86 2.55
CA HIS A 29 14.94 -13.20 1.39
C HIS A 29 15.55 -11.83 1.71
N ASP A 30 15.57 -11.43 2.97
CA ASP A 30 16.06 -10.13 3.44
C ASP A 30 15.44 -8.97 2.67
N ILE A 31 14.11 -8.98 2.59
CA ILE A 31 13.30 -7.95 1.93
C ILE A 31 12.18 -7.48 2.87
N THR A 32 11.60 -6.33 2.55
CA THR A 32 10.38 -5.85 3.19
C THR A 32 9.18 -6.25 2.35
N VAL A 33 8.16 -6.81 2.99
CA VAL A 33 6.90 -7.19 2.32
C VAL A 33 5.72 -6.57 3.08
N GLN A 34 4.83 -5.91 2.34
CA GLN A 34 3.62 -5.32 2.89
C GLN A 34 2.42 -5.65 2.01
N ALA A 35 1.29 -6.01 2.62
CA ALA A 35 0.02 -6.24 1.93
C ALA A 35 -0.96 -5.10 2.25
N ILE A 36 -1.63 -4.60 1.23
CA ILE A 36 -2.56 -3.47 1.31
C ILE A 36 -3.88 -3.84 0.64
N ASP A 37 -4.99 -3.36 1.18
CA ASP A 37 -6.31 -3.45 0.55
C ASP A 37 -6.32 -2.67 -0.76
N ALA A 38 -6.47 -3.39 -1.87
CA ALA A 38 -6.51 -2.79 -3.20
C ALA A 38 -7.70 -1.83 -3.37
N GLY A 39 -8.79 -2.03 -2.63
CA GLY A 39 -9.95 -1.13 -2.64
C GLY A 39 -9.64 0.30 -2.17
N LYS A 40 -8.57 0.47 -1.42
CA LYS A 40 -8.08 1.77 -0.92
C LYS A 40 -6.85 2.27 -1.70
N THR A 41 -6.54 1.65 -2.83
CA THR A 41 -5.40 1.98 -3.68
C THR A 41 -5.88 2.70 -4.94
N ALA A 42 -5.31 3.84 -5.22
CA ALA A 42 -5.67 4.69 -6.37
C ALA A 42 -4.72 4.50 -7.57
N GLY A 43 -4.18 3.31 -7.75
CA GLY A 43 -3.32 2.94 -8.86
C GLY A 43 -1.86 2.71 -8.48
N GLU A 44 -1.08 2.26 -9.44
CA GLU A 44 0.35 1.93 -9.26
C GLU A 44 1.17 3.14 -8.82
N GLU A 45 0.91 4.29 -9.41
CA GLU A 45 1.60 5.55 -9.08
C GLU A 45 1.46 5.90 -7.59
N HIS A 46 0.27 5.67 -7.02
CA HIS A 46 0.00 5.85 -5.59
C HIS A 46 0.95 5.00 -4.73
N ILE A 47 1.07 3.72 -5.06
CA ILE A 47 1.92 2.77 -4.31
C ILE A 47 3.40 3.11 -4.48
N ILE A 48 3.86 3.36 -5.70
CA ILE A 48 5.25 3.71 -5.97
C ILE A 48 5.65 5.00 -5.23
N ALA A 49 4.77 6.00 -5.22
CA ALA A 49 5.02 7.26 -4.50
C ALA A 49 5.15 7.00 -2.98
N ALA A 50 4.27 6.19 -2.41
CA ALA A 50 4.31 5.84 -0.98
C ALA A 50 5.61 5.12 -0.62
N VAL A 51 6.02 4.12 -1.41
CA VAL A 51 7.26 3.35 -1.19
C VAL A 51 8.48 4.27 -1.25
N LYS A 52 8.60 5.08 -2.30
CA LYS A 52 9.74 5.99 -2.46
C LYS A 52 9.86 6.99 -1.31
N LYS A 53 8.73 7.51 -0.83
CA LYS A 53 8.73 8.44 0.30
C LYS A 53 9.09 7.76 1.62
N ALA A 54 8.56 6.57 1.87
CA ALA A 54 8.89 5.80 3.06
C ALA A 54 10.39 5.46 3.12
N VAL A 55 10.94 4.95 2.04
CA VAL A 55 12.38 4.65 1.91
C VAL A 55 13.23 5.90 2.16
N ARG A 56 12.83 7.02 1.58
CA ARG A 56 13.54 8.29 1.76
C ARG A 56 13.47 8.78 3.21
N ALA A 57 12.31 8.67 3.85
CA ALA A 57 12.13 9.04 5.25
C ALA A 57 13.03 8.21 6.17
N THR A 58 13.07 6.90 5.95
CA THR A 58 13.93 5.98 6.69
C THR A 58 15.41 6.32 6.50
N ALA A 59 15.85 6.55 5.26
CA ALA A 59 17.23 6.90 4.96
C ALA A 59 17.68 8.23 5.58
N ARG A 60 16.73 9.14 5.85
CA ARG A 60 16.98 10.44 6.47
C ARG A 60 16.73 10.47 7.97
N SER A 61 16.40 9.33 8.58
CA SER A 61 16.05 9.22 10.00
C SER A 61 14.91 10.16 10.42
N CYS A 62 13.93 10.36 9.52
CA CYS A 62 12.71 11.13 9.79
C CYS A 62 11.43 10.28 9.59
N ASN A 63 11.59 8.97 9.65
CA ASN A 63 10.49 8.00 9.66
C ASN A 63 9.68 8.07 10.96
N ILE A 64 8.41 7.70 10.85
CA ILE A 64 7.49 7.57 12.00
C ILE A 64 7.63 6.19 12.63
N SER A 65 7.74 5.16 11.78
CA SER A 65 7.90 3.77 12.19
C SER A 65 9.28 3.25 11.80
N ASP A 66 9.91 2.50 12.70
CA ASP A 66 11.18 1.82 12.41
C ASP A 66 10.99 0.61 11.48
N ASP A 67 9.77 0.10 11.37
CA ASP A 67 9.41 -0.92 10.40
C ASP A 67 9.08 -0.28 9.05
N LEU A 68 9.86 -0.61 8.02
CA LEU A 68 9.68 -0.03 6.69
C LEU A 68 8.32 -0.39 6.08
N GLY A 69 7.80 -1.60 6.33
CA GLY A 69 6.48 -2.01 5.87
C GLY A 69 5.39 -1.11 6.45
N MET A 70 5.45 -0.82 7.74
CA MET A 70 4.54 0.11 8.41
C MET A 70 4.74 1.54 7.90
N GLU A 71 5.96 1.97 7.66
CA GLU A 71 6.24 3.29 7.10
C GLU A 71 5.63 3.46 5.71
N ILE A 72 5.72 2.42 4.86
CA ILE A 72 5.04 2.37 3.55
C ILE A 72 3.53 2.52 3.73
N MET A 73 2.95 1.82 4.69
CA MET A 73 1.51 1.88 4.96
C MET A 73 1.08 3.27 5.44
N LEU A 74 1.86 3.93 6.27
CA LEU A 74 1.62 5.32 6.70
C LEU A 74 1.58 6.26 5.49
N TYR A 75 2.59 6.21 4.63
CA TYR A 75 2.61 7.04 3.42
C TYR A 75 1.47 6.70 2.46
N ALA A 76 1.20 5.41 2.24
CA ALA A 76 0.10 4.98 1.37
C ALA A 76 -1.27 5.44 1.88
N SER A 77 -1.46 5.48 3.21
CA SER A 77 -2.70 5.98 3.82
C SER A 77 -2.80 7.50 3.86
N GLY A 78 -1.70 8.20 3.60
CA GLY A 78 -1.64 9.66 3.77
C GLY A 78 -1.88 10.10 5.21
N ASN A 79 -1.57 9.26 6.20
CA ASN A 79 -1.86 9.51 7.60
C ASN A 79 -0.69 9.18 8.51
N ARG A 80 -0.40 10.06 9.47
CA ARG A 80 0.71 9.87 10.42
C ARG A 80 0.36 8.96 11.60
N GLN A 81 -0.90 8.59 11.77
CA GLN A 81 -1.36 7.76 12.87
C GLN A 81 -1.35 6.28 12.45
N ILE A 82 -0.55 5.48 13.12
CA ILE A 82 -0.42 4.03 12.85
C ILE A 82 -1.79 3.34 12.86
N LYS A 83 -2.64 3.65 13.83
CA LYS A 83 -3.98 3.07 13.90
C LYS A 83 -4.81 3.30 12.64
N ARG A 84 -4.72 4.48 12.05
CA ARG A 84 -5.42 4.81 10.80
C ARG A 84 -4.77 4.15 9.59
N ALA A 85 -3.45 4.11 9.56
CA ALA A 85 -2.71 3.42 8.51
C ALA A 85 -3.04 1.93 8.45
N LEU A 86 -3.20 1.28 9.61
CA LEU A 86 -3.59 -0.13 9.68
C LEU A 86 -4.93 -0.44 9.02
N ALA A 87 -5.82 0.55 8.90
CA ALA A 87 -7.08 0.39 8.19
C ALA A 87 -6.90 0.19 6.67
N MET A 88 -5.71 0.44 6.13
CA MET A 88 -5.35 0.07 4.75
C MET A 88 -4.95 -1.39 4.59
N GLY A 89 -4.77 -2.13 5.69
CA GLY A 89 -4.34 -3.51 5.65
C GLY A 89 -5.42 -4.47 5.16
N VAL A 90 -5.01 -5.69 4.89
CA VAL A 90 -5.90 -6.80 4.55
C VAL A 90 -6.68 -7.28 5.78
N ARG A 91 -7.74 -8.05 5.55
CA ARG A 91 -8.62 -8.58 6.59
C ARG A 91 -8.93 -10.06 6.34
N THR A 92 -9.50 -10.71 7.33
CA THR A 92 -10.04 -12.07 7.17
C THR A 92 -11.15 -12.07 6.12
N GLY A 93 -11.20 -13.13 5.32
CA GLY A 93 -12.16 -13.32 4.24
C GLY A 93 -11.59 -13.00 2.86
N ARG A 94 -12.44 -12.65 1.93
CA ARG A 94 -12.04 -12.31 0.57
C ARG A 94 -11.41 -10.93 0.52
N ASN A 95 -10.26 -10.85 -0.13
CA ASN A 95 -9.53 -9.59 -0.32
C ASN A 95 -9.18 -9.38 -1.80
N ASP A 96 -9.31 -8.13 -2.24
CA ASP A 96 -8.53 -7.61 -3.35
C ASP A 96 -7.28 -6.99 -2.74
N VAL A 97 -6.10 -7.47 -3.10
CA VAL A 97 -4.86 -7.16 -2.40
C VAL A 97 -3.77 -6.67 -3.33
N VAL A 98 -2.98 -5.73 -2.85
CA VAL A 98 -1.70 -5.34 -3.43
C VAL A 98 -0.61 -5.77 -2.47
N ILE A 99 0.31 -6.61 -2.92
CA ILE A 99 1.50 -7.02 -2.18
C ILE A 99 2.70 -6.26 -2.72
N ILE A 100 3.42 -5.60 -1.83
CA ILE A 100 4.58 -4.78 -2.15
C ILE A 100 5.81 -5.42 -1.55
N ALA A 101 6.82 -5.70 -2.37
CA ALA A 101 8.13 -6.16 -1.92
C ALA A 101 9.17 -5.09 -2.23
N VAL A 102 10.04 -4.79 -1.27
CA VAL A 102 11.09 -3.79 -1.38
C VAL A 102 12.40 -4.34 -0.82
N GLY A 103 13.49 -4.15 -1.54
CA GLY A 103 14.81 -4.59 -1.10
C GLY A 103 15.91 -4.16 -2.06
N GLU A 104 17.16 -4.38 -1.69
CA GLU A 104 18.30 -4.10 -2.58
C GLU A 104 18.29 -5.06 -3.78
N ASN A 105 17.85 -6.29 -3.55
CA ASN A 105 17.63 -7.31 -4.57
C ASN A 105 16.44 -8.16 -4.16
N ILE A 106 15.50 -8.36 -5.07
CA ILE A 106 14.33 -9.22 -4.85
C ILE A 106 14.51 -10.48 -5.71
N PRO A 107 14.87 -11.63 -5.10
CA PRO A 107 15.08 -12.87 -5.85
C PRO A 107 13.81 -13.34 -6.56
N ASP A 108 13.96 -14.02 -7.69
CA ASP A 108 12.83 -14.62 -8.41
C ASP A 108 12.07 -15.63 -7.54
N ALA A 109 12.75 -16.33 -6.64
CA ALA A 109 12.11 -17.20 -5.66
C ALA A 109 11.12 -16.46 -4.77
N ALA A 110 11.50 -15.27 -4.26
CA ALA A 110 10.62 -14.43 -3.46
C ALA A 110 9.40 -13.96 -4.28
N LYS A 111 9.63 -13.52 -5.51
CA LYS A 111 8.55 -13.11 -6.41
C LYS A 111 7.55 -14.24 -6.65
N SER A 112 8.05 -15.46 -6.89
CA SER A 112 7.20 -16.63 -7.10
C SER A 112 6.43 -17.02 -5.85
N GLU A 113 7.03 -16.98 -4.68
CA GLU A 113 6.37 -17.28 -3.42
C GLU A 113 5.24 -16.27 -3.14
N LEU A 114 5.50 -14.97 -3.35
CA LEU A 114 4.49 -13.93 -3.18
C LEU A 114 3.35 -14.06 -4.20
N ALA A 115 3.67 -14.34 -5.46
CA ALA A 115 2.67 -14.53 -6.51
C ALA A 115 1.76 -15.73 -6.22
N SER A 116 2.26 -16.76 -5.53
CA SER A 116 1.47 -17.95 -5.16
C SER A 116 0.37 -17.65 -4.12
N LEU A 117 0.46 -16.52 -3.42
CA LEU A 117 -0.51 -16.14 -2.38
C LEU A 117 -1.80 -15.55 -2.95
N VAL A 118 -1.80 -15.17 -4.21
CA VAL A 118 -2.93 -14.48 -4.85
C VAL A 118 -3.25 -15.08 -6.21
N VAL A 119 -4.49 -14.86 -6.65
CA VAL A 119 -4.89 -15.07 -8.04
C VAL A 119 -4.75 -13.72 -8.73
N ALA A 120 -3.86 -13.62 -9.71
CA ALA A 120 -3.57 -12.37 -10.40
C ALA A 120 -4.83 -11.73 -10.97
N ALA A 121 -5.04 -10.45 -10.67
CA ALA A 121 -6.18 -9.67 -11.15
C ALA A 121 -5.82 -8.17 -11.16
N ASP A 122 -6.44 -7.42 -12.07
CA ASP A 122 -6.24 -5.97 -12.17
C ASP A 122 -7.10 -5.24 -11.14
N VAL A 123 -6.69 -5.30 -9.87
CA VAL A 123 -7.40 -4.71 -8.74
C VAL A 123 -6.75 -3.43 -8.23
N MET A 124 -5.55 -3.10 -8.69
CA MET A 124 -4.80 -1.93 -8.21
C MET A 124 -5.27 -0.62 -8.84
N LYS A 125 -5.69 -0.65 -10.10
CA LYS A 125 -6.13 0.55 -10.82
C LYS A 125 -7.29 1.25 -10.12
N TYR A 126 -7.29 2.58 -10.17
CA TYR A 126 -8.46 3.36 -9.78
C TYR A 126 -9.60 3.09 -10.76
N ARG A 127 -10.77 2.78 -10.20
CA ARG A 127 -12.03 2.61 -10.94
C ARG A 127 -13.14 3.31 -10.19
N HIS A 128 -14.20 3.66 -10.88
CA HIS A 128 -15.34 4.37 -10.28
C HIS A 128 -15.94 3.61 -9.07
N GLU A 129 -15.91 2.30 -9.09
CA GLU A 129 -16.39 1.45 -8.00
C GLU A 129 -15.63 1.68 -6.68
N LYS A 130 -14.41 2.20 -6.73
CA LYS A 130 -13.60 2.53 -5.55
C LYS A 130 -13.87 3.95 -5.02
N ARG A 131 -14.61 4.77 -5.77
CA ARG A 131 -14.74 6.20 -5.48
C ARG A 131 -15.15 6.48 -4.04
N ASP A 132 -16.26 5.90 -3.59
CA ASP A 132 -16.81 6.19 -2.27
C ASP A 132 -15.86 5.74 -1.15
N THR A 133 -15.23 4.57 -1.31
CA THR A 133 -14.25 4.06 -0.37
C THR A 133 -13.03 4.97 -0.28
N ILE A 134 -12.47 5.38 -1.40
CA ILE A 134 -11.29 6.25 -1.46
C ILE A 134 -11.59 7.64 -0.95
N VAL A 135 -12.69 8.24 -1.38
CA VAL A 135 -13.12 9.57 -0.92
C VAL A 135 -13.28 9.58 0.60
N SER A 136 -13.95 8.57 1.15
CA SER A 136 -14.13 8.44 2.59
C SER A 136 -12.81 8.21 3.32
N PHE A 137 -12.01 7.27 2.85
CA PHE A 137 -10.75 6.89 3.51
C PHE A 137 -9.74 8.03 3.57
N PHE A 138 -9.56 8.74 2.45
CA PHE A 138 -8.60 9.86 2.35
C PHE A 138 -9.16 11.20 2.77
N GLY A 139 -10.43 11.28 3.17
CA GLY A 139 -11.06 12.54 3.57
C GLY A 139 -11.13 13.57 2.44
N ILE A 140 -11.39 13.10 1.23
CA ILE A 140 -11.53 13.97 0.05
C ILE A 140 -12.92 14.62 0.07
N THR A 141 -12.98 15.93 -0.11
CA THR A 141 -14.24 16.67 -0.10
C THR A 141 -14.83 16.79 -1.51
N GLU A 142 -16.16 16.92 -1.58
CA GLU A 142 -16.84 17.21 -2.86
C GLU A 142 -16.35 18.52 -3.49
N SER A 143 -15.97 19.49 -2.66
CA SER A 143 -15.40 20.76 -3.11
C SER A 143 -14.06 20.57 -3.82
N GLU A 144 -13.18 19.70 -3.30
CA GLU A 144 -11.92 19.33 -3.96
C GLU A 144 -12.19 18.66 -5.30
N ILE A 145 -13.13 17.73 -5.34
CA ILE A 145 -13.48 16.99 -6.58
C ILE A 145 -14.05 17.95 -7.62
N ALA A 146 -14.93 18.88 -7.21
CA ALA A 146 -15.49 19.88 -8.12
C ALA A 146 -14.41 20.77 -8.74
N THR A 147 -13.35 21.06 -8.00
CA THR A 147 -12.22 21.89 -8.47
C THR A 147 -11.37 21.17 -9.52
N VAL A 148 -11.10 19.87 -9.34
CA VAL A 148 -10.16 19.12 -10.19
C VAL A 148 -10.82 18.16 -11.16
N SER A 149 -12.07 17.74 -10.93
CA SER A 149 -12.88 16.74 -11.63
C SER A 149 -12.74 15.31 -11.05
N GLU A 150 -13.74 14.47 -11.34
CA GLU A 150 -13.79 13.06 -10.92
C GLU A 150 -12.55 12.27 -11.38
N ALA A 151 -12.10 12.50 -12.61
CA ALA A 151 -10.94 11.81 -13.17
C ALA A 151 -9.64 12.09 -12.42
N LYS A 152 -9.58 13.15 -11.61
CA LYS A 152 -8.42 13.57 -10.86
C LYS A 152 -8.40 13.08 -9.40
N ILE A 153 -9.35 12.27 -8.98
CA ILE A 153 -9.36 11.68 -7.63
C ILE A 153 -8.03 10.98 -7.30
N PRO A 154 -7.41 10.18 -8.19
CA PRO A 154 -6.08 9.62 -7.93
C PRO A 154 -5.02 10.67 -7.65
N LYS A 155 -5.09 11.84 -8.27
CA LYS A 155 -4.16 12.95 -8.01
C LYS A 155 -4.35 13.56 -6.62
N LEU A 156 -5.59 13.61 -6.12
CA LEU A 156 -5.88 14.05 -4.75
C LEU A 156 -5.32 13.06 -3.72
N VAL A 157 -5.36 11.77 -4.02
CA VAL A 157 -4.70 10.75 -3.19
C VAL A 157 -3.19 10.95 -3.16
N LEU A 158 -2.56 11.18 -4.31
CA LEU A 158 -1.12 11.49 -4.40
C LEU A 158 -0.74 12.72 -3.61
N GLU A 159 -1.61 13.72 -3.58
CA GLU A 159 -1.42 14.93 -2.77
C GLU A 159 -1.34 14.59 -1.27
N ARG A 160 -2.24 13.72 -0.75
CA ARG A 160 -2.17 13.26 0.65
C ARG A 160 -0.85 12.56 0.95
N VAL A 161 -0.39 11.70 0.04
CA VAL A 161 0.92 11.04 0.17
C VAL A 161 2.06 12.06 0.17
N ALA A 162 1.99 13.05 -0.71
CA ALA A 162 3.00 14.10 -0.80
C ALA A 162 3.08 14.94 0.48
N LEU A 163 1.93 15.30 1.05
CA LEU A 163 1.84 16.15 2.23
C LEU A 163 2.37 15.45 3.50
N MET A 164 2.36 14.14 3.56
CA MET A 164 2.89 13.37 4.69
C MET A 164 4.33 13.77 5.06
N GLY A 165 5.16 14.06 4.08
CA GLY A 165 6.56 14.42 4.30
C GLY A 165 6.78 15.87 4.77
N LEU A 166 5.75 16.70 4.75
CA LEU A 166 5.84 18.12 5.11
C LEU A 166 5.57 18.40 6.59
N TRP A 167 4.86 17.52 7.26
CA TRP A 167 4.51 17.66 8.67
C TRP A 167 5.63 17.02 9.52
N LYS A 168 6.51 17.88 10.06
CA LYS A 168 7.53 17.48 11.03
C LYS A 168 7.07 17.79 12.45
#